data_43b96182bcea99af83707b5eee1afe12
#
_entry.id   43b96182bcea99af83707b5eee1afe12
#
_cell.length_a   1.000
_cell.length_b   1.000
_cell.length_c   1.000
_cell.angle_alpha   90.00
_cell.angle_beta   90.00
_cell.angle_gamma   90.00
#
_symmetry.space_group_name_H-M   'P 1'
#
loop_
_entity.id
_entity.type
_entity.pdbx_description
1 polymer ?
#
loop_
_entity_poly.entity_id
_entity_poly.type
_entity_poly.pdbx_seq_one_letter_code
_entity_poly.pdbx_strand_id
1 'polypeptide(L)'
;MIHISETTNTDDSITIEVDGRLNRKSLAALMNICERYLESHKTICLHLKGITHTDESGRQYLKSLKNCVHFLSIPEFLKLEIDLKLKL
;
A
#
# COMPACT_ATOMS: atom_id res chain seq x y z
N MET A 1 -14.50 5.99 1.25
CA MET A 1 -14.32 5.32 -0.04
C MET A 1 -12.87 5.33 -0.45
N ILE A 2 -12.43 4.31 -1.14
CA ILE A 2 -11.04 4.19 -1.57
C ILE A 2 -10.98 4.27 -3.09
N HIS A 3 -9.90 4.84 -3.58
CA HIS A 3 -9.65 4.92 -5.01
C HIS A 3 -8.26 4.35 -5.27
N ILE A 4 -8.15 3.39 -6.16
CA ILE A 4 -6.88 2.72 -6.44
C ILE A 4 -6.57 2.86 -7.93
N SER A 5 -5.36 3.33 -8.23
CA SER A 5 -4.90 3.47 -9.61
C SER A 5 -3.65 2.63 -9.81
N GLU A 6 -3.55 1.99 -10.96
CA GLU A 6 -2.39 1.16 -11.29
C GLU A 6 -1.68 1.75 -12.49
N THR A 7 -0.36 1.85 -12.39
CA THR A 7 0.46 2.35 -13.49
C THR A 7 1.61 1.38 -13.69
N THR A 8 1.70 0.81 -14.88
CA THR A 8 2.79 -0.11 -15.20
C THR A 8 4.05 0.69 -15.51
N ASN A 9 5.12 0.45 -14.76
CA ASN A 9 6.39 1.12 -14.98
C ASN A 9 7.23 0.37 -16.01
N THR A 10 7.36 -0.93 -15.81
CA THR A 10 8.09 -1.81 -16.71
C THR A 10 7.35 -3.14 -16.72
N ASP A 11 7.89 -4.12 -17.45
CA ASP A 11 7.28 -5.45 -17.48
C ASP A 11 7.24 -6.09 -16.09
N ASP A 12 8.18 -5.72 -15.23
CA ASP A 12 8.31 -6.34 -13.92
C ASP A 12 7.93 -5.44 -12.75
N SER A 13 7.53 -4.22 -13.02
CA SER A 13 7.31 -3.24 -11.96
C SER A 13 6.03 -2.45 -12.18
N ILE A 14 5.28 -2.24 -11.11
CA ILE A 14 4.02 -1.51 -11.18
C ILE A 14 3.93 -0.56 -9.99
N THR A 15 3.34 0.60 -10.23
CA THR A 15 3.05 1.56 -9.17
C THR A 15 1.55 1.53 -8.89
N ILE A 16 1.20 1.39 -7.62
CA ILE A 16 -0.18 1.39 -7.19
C ILE A 16 -0.40 2.61 -6.30
N GLU A 17 -1.29 3.49 -6.73
CA GLU A 17 -1.65 4.68 -5.95
C GLU A 17 -2.94 4.42 -5.21
N VAL A 18 -2.96 4.72 -3.93
CA VAL A 18 -4.13 4.50 -3.09
C VAL A 18 -4.55 5.81 -2.46
N ASP A 19 -5.78 6.22 -2.70
CA ASP A 19 -6.32 7.45 -2.16
C ASP A 19 -7.57 7.16 -1.34
N GLY A 20 -7.80 7.97 -0.31
CA GLY A 20 -9.02 7.90 0.47
C GLY A 20 -8.83 7.15 1.77
N ARG A 21 -9.83 6.39 2.17
CA ARG A 21 -9.82 5.70 3.45
C ARG A 21 -9.51 4.23 3.26
N LEU A 22 -8.46 3.78 3.92
CA LEU A 22 -8.10 2.37 3.89
C LEU A 22 -8.59 1.73 5.18
N ASN A 23 -9.78 1.15 5.11
CA ASN A 23 -10.38 0.52 6.26
C ASN A 23 -10.77 -0.90 5.91
N ARG A 24 -11.37 -1.60 6.88
CA ARG A 24 -11.73 -3.00 6.70
C ARG A 24 -12.56 -3.23 5.44
N LYS A 25 -13.49 -2.33 5.15
CA LYS A 25 -14.38 -2.51 4.00
C LYS A 25 -13.67 -2.34 2.67
N SER A 26 -12.70 -1.44 2.61
CA SER A 26 -12.01 -1.17 1.36
C SER A 26 -10.74 -2.01 1.22
N LEU A 27 -10.32 -2.66 2.28
CA LEU A 27 -9.05 -3.38 2.29
C LEU A 27 -9.01 -4.50 1.26
N ALA A 28 -10.11 -5.18 1.06
CA ALA A 28 -10.14 -6.33 0.15
C ALA A 28 -9.76 -5.94 -1.27
N ALA A 29 -10.15 -4.75 -1.70
CA ALA A 29 -9.81 -4.29 -3.05
C ALA A 29 -8.29 -4.16 -3.21
N LEU A 30 -7.64 -3.57 -2.22
CA LEU A 30 -6.19 -3.41 -2.27
C LEU A 30 -5.50 -4.76 -2.17
N MET A 31 -5.99 -5.62 -1.30
CA MET A 31 -5.38 -6.95 -1.13
C MET A 31 -5.44 -7.74 -2.43
N ASN A 32 -6.58 -7.72 -3.11
CA ASN A 32 -6.71 -8.46 -4.36
C ASN A 32 -5.70 -8.00 -5.39
N ILE A 33 -5.52 -6.69 -5.50
CA ILE A 33 -4.59 -6.15 -6.49
C ILE A 33 -3.16 -6.50 -6.13
N CYS A 34 -2.77 -6.29 -4.88
CA CYS A 34 -1.41 -6.57 -4.46
C CYS A 34 -1.06 -8.04 -4.59
N GLU A 35 -1.96 -8.91 -4.17
CA GLU A 35 -1.68 -10.34 -4.21
C GLU A 35 -1.53 -10.84 -5.64
N ARG A 36 -2.32 -10.31 -6.55
CA ARG A 36 -2.20 -10.70 -7.95
C ARG A 36 -0.82 -10.40 -8.51
N TYR A 37 -0.30 -9.21 -8.19
CA TYR A 37 1.02 -8.84 -8.70
C TYR A 37 2.14 -9.54 -7.96
N LEU A 38 1.97 -9.78 -6.67
CA LEU A 38 2.98 -10.54 -5.93
C LEU A 38 3.08 -11.97 -6.43
N GLU A 39 1.97 -12.57 -6.78
CA GLU A 39 1.98 -13.92 -7.34
C GLU A 39 2.67 -13.96 -8.69
N SER A 40 2.63 -12.85 -9.42
CA SER A 40 3.30 -12.76 -10.70
C SER A 40 4.76 -12.33 -10.54
N HIS A 41 5.24 -12.23 -9.33
CA HIS A 41 6.63 -11.84 -9.03
C HIS A 41 6.97 -10.46 -9.54
N LYS A 42 6.01 -9.55 -9.54
CA LYS A 42 6.26 -8.18 -9.95
C LYS A 42 6.67 -7.35 -8.76
N THR A 43 7.50 -6.35 -9.01
CA THR A 43 7.86 -5.37 -7.99
C THR A 43 6.74 -4.37 -7.85
N ILE A 44 6.25 -4.17 -6.64
CA ILE A 44 5.16 -3.25 -6.38
C ILE A 44 5.70 -2.03 -5.67
N CYS A 45 5.35 -0.86 -6.17
CA CYS A 45 5.62 0.42 -5.53
C CYS A 45 4.30 1.00 -5.09
N LEU A 46 4.13 1.17 -3.79
CA LEU A 46 2.89 1.71 -3.23
C LEU A 46 3.04 3.19 -2.95
N HIS A 47 2.15 3.97 -3.53
CA HIS A 47 2.11 5.41 -3.35
C HIS A 47 0.91 5.74 -2.48
N LEU A 48 1.16 6.08 -1.22
CA LEU A 48 0.11 6.22 -0.24
C LEU A 48 -0.20 7.65 0.16
N LYS A 49 0.34 8.61 -0.59
CA LYS A 49 0.20 10.02 -0.24
C LYS A 49 -1.26 10.46 -0.09
N GLY A 50 -2.15 9.88 -0.89
CA GLY A 50 -3.55 10.27 -0.89
C GLY A 50 -4.41 9.62 0.18
N ILE A 51 -3.83 8.77 1.03
CA ILE A 51 -4.60 8.14 2.09
C ILE A 51 -4.89 9.16 3.17
N THR A 52 -6.16 9.29 3.53
CA THR A 52 -6.59 10.26 4.53
C THR A 52 -6.90 9.61 5.87
N HIS A 53 -7.10 8.29 5.88
CA HIS A 53 -7.46 7.61 7.11
C HIS A 53 -7.17 6.11 6.97
N THR A 54 -6.72 5.49 8.06
CA THR A 54 -6.58 4.04 8.12
C THR A 54 -7.15 3.57 9.45
N ASP A 55 -7.75 2.38 9.45
CA ASP A 55 -8.11 1.75 10.70
C ASP A 55 -7.06 0.69 11.01
N GLU A 56 -7.28 -0.06 12.08
CA GLU A 56 -6.28 -1.03 12.48
C GLU A 56 -6.07 -2.12 11.43
N SER A 57 -7.14 -2.54 10.78
CA SER A 57 -7.01 -3.55 9.73
C SER A 57 -6.14 -3.06 8.59
N GLY A 58 -6.34 -1.82 8.18
CA GLY A 58 -5.53 -1.24 7.12
C GLY A 58 -4.07 -1.14 7.51
N ARG A 59 -3.81 -0.67 8.73
CA ARG A 59 -2.44 -0.55 9.22
C ARG A 59 -1.76 -1.91 9.30
N GLN A 60 -2.48 -2.92 9.78
CA GLN A 60 -1.92 -4.27 9.89
C GLN A 60 -1.52 -4.80 8.52
N TYR A 61 -2.37 -4.58 7.53
CA TYR A 61 -2.05 -5.05 6.20
C TYR A 61 -0.82 -4.35 5.63
N LEU A 62 -0.74 -3.03 5.81
CA LEU A 62 0.41 -2.29 5.31
C LEU A 62 1.69 -2.73 5.99
N LYS A 63 1.63 -3.05 7.28
CA LYS A 63 2.79 -3.60 7.97
C LYS A 63 3.21 -4.93 7.36
N SER A 64 2.25 -5.75 6.98
CA SER A 64 2.57 -7.05 6.41
C SER A 64 3.24 -6.93 5.06
N LEU A 65 3.04 -5.82 4.36
CA LEU A 65 3.67 -5.60 3.06
C LEU A 65 5.06 -4.98 3.17
N LYS A 66 5.50 -4.65 4.36
CA LYS A 66 6.72 -3.88 4.56
C LYS A 66 7.94 -4.48 3.85
N ASN A 67 8.04 -5.79 3.80
CA ASN A 67 9.16 -6.45 3.16
C ASN A 67 8.84 -6.96 1.76
N CYS A 68 7.64 -6.70 1.27
CA CYS A 68 7.20 -7.23 -0.02
C CYS A 68 7.05 -6.15 -1.07
N VAL A 69 6.91 -4.90 -0.67
CA VAL A 69 6.69 -3.81 -1.60
C VAL A 69 7.56 -2.62 -1.22
N HIS A 70 7.69 -1.69 -2.16
CA HIS A 70 8.38 -0.43 -1.91
C HIS A 70 7.36 0.65 -1.67
N PHE A 71 7.49 1.37 -0.56
CA PHE A 71 6.61 2.49 -0.26
C PHE A 71 7.24 3.76 -0.82
N LEU A 72 6.53 4.42 -1.75
CA LEU A 72 7.07 5.61 -2.39
C LEU A 72 6.77 6.88 -1.62
N SER A 73 5.54 7.05 -1.18
CA SER A 73 5.14 8.23 -0.43
C SER A 73 4.19 7.78 0.66
N ILE A 74 4.47 8.20 1.88
CA ILE A 74 3.65 7.81 3.02
C ILE A 74 3.32 9.04 3.82
N PRO A 75 2.03 9.28 4.12
CA PRO A 75 1.67 10.42 4.97
C PRO A 75 2.35 10.31 6.34
N GLU A 76 2.65 11.47 6.94
CA GLU A 76 3.34 11.48 8.22
C GLU A 76 2.62 10.67 9.29
N PHE A 77 1.28 10.83 9.36
CA PHE A 77 0.54 10.13 10.40
C PHE A 77 0.67 8.61 10.24
N LEU A 78 0.80 8.15 9.00
CA LEU A 78 0.85 6.72 8.72
C LEU A 78 2.23 6.15 8.97
N LYS A 79 3.27 6.94 8.76
CA LYS A 79 4.64 6.48 9.01
C LYS A 79 4.82 5.97 10.43
N LEU A 80 4.28 6.72 11.39
CA LEU A 80 4.40 6.33 12.78
C LEU A 80 3.54 5.11 13.07
N GLU A 81 2.40 5.01 12.43
CA GLU A 81 1.46 3.95 12.73
C GLU A 81 1.87 2.61 12.19
N ILE A 82 2.53 2.58 11.06
CA ILE A 82 2.98 1.30 10.50
C ILE A 82 4.43 1.02 10.87
N ASP A 83 5.00 1.84 11.72
CA ASP A 83 6.30 1.57 12.33
C ASP A 83 7.41 1.40 11.31
N LEU A 84 7.66 2.46 10.59
CA LEU A 84 8.76 2.46 9.63
C LEU A 84 10.03 3.01 10.22
N LYS A 85 10.16 3.06 11.51
CA LYS A 85 11.32 3.58 12.20
C LYS A 85 12.53 2.69 12.06
N LEU A 86 12.45 1.89 11.25
CA LEU A 86 13.58 1.04 11.02
C LEU A 86 14.88 1.73 11.36
N LYS A 87 14.60 2.11 11.51
CA LYS A 87 15.52 2.57 11.65
C LYS A 87 16.09 2.87 12.27
N LEU A 88 16.35 2.89 12.58
CA LEU A 88 16.95 3.12 13.02
C LEU A 88 17.38 3.02 13.12
#